data_ec0779b73da24c7852ba515e51409678
#
_entry.id   ec0779b73da24c7852ba515e51409678
#
_cell.length_a   1.000
_cell.length_b   1.000
_cell.length_c   1.000
_cell.angle_alpha   90.00
_cell.angle_beta   90.00
_cell.angle_gamma   90.00
#
_symmetry.space_group_name_H-M   'P 1'
#
loop_
_entity.id
_entity.type
_entity.pdbx_description
1 polymer ?
#
loop_
_entity_poly.entity_id
_entity_poly.type
_entity_poly.pdbx_seq_one_letter_code
_entity_poly.pdbx_strand_id
1 'polypeptide(L)'
;ITNQTLPNGLLHAKSSGGAGQADLDKKHPDSETLYHMVQRIDGIAKMEIRPTGLLDPEIEVRPTSGQVADLLSEINIRIKKGERTLVTVLTIKFAEEVAEYLNTMGVKAHHLHSEIDTIERTEIINALRIGHIDVIVGINLLREGLDLPEVSLVAIFDADRQGFLRNERSLLQTIGRAARNINGHVLLYGDSMSPAMRAAIQQTLERRERQQAYNCLLYTSDAADDPTC
;
A
#
# COMPACT_ATOMS: atom_id res chain seq x y z
N ILE A 1 32.25 7.44 -5.00
CA ILE A 1 31.05 8.27 -5.02
C ILE A 1 31.17 9.25 -3.86
N THR A 2 31.59 10.47 -4.12
CA THR A 2 31.67 11.54 -3.12
C THR A 2 30.36 12.33 -3.15
N ASN A 3 29.56 12.22 -2.11
CA ASN A 3 28.38 13.05 -1.90
C ASN A 3 28.82 14.44 -1.45
N GLN A 4 28.58 15.45 -2.28
CA GLN A 4 28.70 16.84 -1.87
C GLN A 4 27.32 17.43 -1.64
N THR A 5 27.08 17.95 -0.44
CA THR A 5 25.88 18.71 -0.09
C THR A 5 26.04 20.15 -0.55
N LEU A 6 25.11 20.63 -1.37
CA LEU A 6 24.99 22.05 -1.69
C LEU A 6 24.33 22.84 -0.52
N PRO A 7 24.52 24.18 -0.46
CA PRO A 7 23.99 25.02 0.63
C PRO A 7 22.47 24.90 0.87
N ASN A 8 21.74 24.35 -0.04
CA ASN A 8 20.30 24.13 0.01
C ASN A 8 19.91 22.64 0.24
N GLY A 9 20.85 21.78 0.67
CA GLY A 9 20.57 20.38 1.01
C GLY A 9 20.26 19.46 -0.20
N LEU A 10 20.65 19.85 -1.42
CA LEU A 10 20.59 18.99 -2.61
C LEU A 10 21.82 18.08 -2.63
N LEU A 11 21.58 16.76 -2.70
CA LEU A 11 22.62 15.78 -3.00
C LEU A 11 22.83 15.73 -4.52
N HIS A 12 24.00 16.17 -4.98
CA HIS A 12 24.43 15.93 -6.36
C HIS A 12 25.35 14.71 -6.38
N ALA A 13 24.93 13.65 -7.08
CA ALA A 13 25.84 12.59 -7.47
C ALA A 13 26.64 13.07 -8.70
N LYS A 14 27.91 13.38 -8.53
CA LYS A 14 28.83 13.52 -9.67
C LYS A 14 29.24 12.14 -10.13
N SER A 15 28.77 11.70 -11.29
CA SER A 15 29.39 10.59 -11.99
C SER A 15 30.70 11.09 -12.61
N SER A 16 31.81 10.43 -12.30
CA SER A 16 33.10 10.62 -12.94
C SER A 16 33.10 9.89 -14.29
N GLY A 17 32.48 10.51 -15.29
CA GLY A 17 32.47 9.99 -16.63
C GLY A 17 31.40 10.73 -17.41
N GLY A 18 31.81 11.57 -18.35
CA GLY A 18 31.07 12.56 -19.07
C GLY A 18 29.88 12.12 -19.95
N ALA A 19 29.01 11.29 -19.43
CA ALA A 19 27.66 11.16 -19.94
C ALA A 19 26.85 12.25 -19.22
N GLY A 20 26.82 13.43 -19.82
CA GLY A 20 26.19 14.58 -19.24
C GLY A 20 24.67 14.46 -19.26
N GLN A 21 24.03 15.37 -18.51
CA GLN A 21 22.61 15.67 -18.47
C GLN A 21 21.90 15.55 -19.85
N ALA A 22 22.64 15.89 -20.92
CA ALA A 22 22.18 15.84 -22.31
C ALA A 22 21.85 14.42 -22.85
N ASP A 23 22.43 13.38 -22.29
CA ASP A 23 22.17 11.98 -22.76
C ASP A 23 20.98 11.35 -22.04
N LEU A 24 20.68 11.82 -20.80
CA LEU A 24 19.44 11.49 -20.09
C LEU A 24 18.24 12.18 -20.76
N ASP A 25 18.40 13.43 -21.14
CA ASP A 25 17.35 14.23 -21.79
C ASP A 25 16.99 13.73 -23.20
N LYS A 26 17.93 13.07 -23.90
CA LYS A 26 17.68 12.47 -25.21
C LYS A 26 17.00 11.11 -25.18
N LYS A 27 17.15 10.36 -24.08
CA LYS A 27 16.53 9.04 -23.89
C LYS A 27 15.13 9.10 -23.23
N HIS A 28 14.83 10.20 -22.56
CA HIS A 28 13.56 10.39 -21.87
C HIS A 28 13.12 11.86 -22.07
N PRO A 29 12.31 12.15 -23.10
CA PRO A 29 11.74 13.49 -23.30
C PRO A 29 10.93 14.01 -22.11
N ASP A 30 10.58 13.13 -21.16
CA ASP A 30 9.82 13.44 -19.94
C ASP A 30 10.68 13.63 -18.69
N SER A 31 12.01 13.80 -18.83
CA SER A 31 12.88 14.07 -17.67
C SER A 31 12.46 15.33 -16.91
N GLU A 32 11.93 16.35 -17.60
CA GLU A 32 11.31 17.52 -16.97
C GLU A 32 10.06 17.15 -16.16
N THR A 33 9.23 16.25 -16.67
CA THR A 33 8.05 15.75 -15.95
C THR A 33 8.44 14.97 -14.71
N LEU A 34 9.47 14.13 -14.79
CA LEU A 34 10.08 13.44 -13.65
C LEU A 34 10.68 14.42 -12.63
N TYR A 35 11.32 15.47 -13.09
CA TYR A 35 11.89 16.52 -12.23
C TYR A 35 10.80 17.32 -11.51
N HIS A 36 9.70 17.64 -12.18
CA HIS A 36 8.53 18.31 -11.57
C HIS A 36 7.74 17.42 -10.62
N MET A 37 7.84 16.09 -10.76
CA MET A 37 7.19 15.14 -9.85
C MET A 37 7.89 14.99 -8.50
N VAL A 38 9.15 15.42 -8.38
CA VAL A 38 9.87 15.54 -7.11
C VAL A 38 9.63 16.93 -6.52
N GLN A 39 8.46 17.14 -5.95
CA GLN A 39 8.19 18.39 -5.23
C GLN A 39 8.98 18.44 -3.92
N ARG A 40 9.73 19.52 -3.74
CA ARG A 40 10.37 19.87 -2.49
C ARG A 40 9.41 20.67 -1.63
N ILE A 41 9.02 20.10 -0.51
CA ILE A 41 8.34 20.82 0.57
C ILE A 41 9.31 20.75 1.76
N ASP A 42 9.77 21.89 2.23
CA ASP A 42 10.61 22.06 3.44
C ASP A 42 11.87 21.16 3.49
N GLY A 43 12.56 20.98 2.39
CA GLY A 43 13.80 20.19 2.32
C GLY A 43 13.57 18.66 2.30
N ILE A 44 12.34 18.19 2.26
CA ILE A 44 12.01 16.77 2.15
C ILE A 44 11.70 16.43 0.68
N ALA A 45 12.41 15.46 0.11
CA ALA A 45 12.08 14.90 -1.19
C ALA A 45 10.88 13.97 -1.06
N LYS A 46 9.78 14.27 -1.76
CA LYS A 46 8.57 13.44 -1.80
C LYS A 46 8.56 12.65 -3.10
N MET A 47 8.68 11.32 -3.01
CA MET A 47 8.51 10.45 -4.16
C MET A 47 7.02 10.17 -4.35
N GLU A 48 6.44 10.63 -5.46
CA GLU A 48 5.01 10.51 -5.74
C GLU A 48 4.69 9.46 -6.81
N ILE A 49 5.70 9.02 -7.56
CA ILE A 49 5.56 8.03 -8.64
C ILE A 49 6.32 6.76 -8.28
N ARG A 50 5.69 5.62 -8.54
CA ARG A 50 6.33 4.31 -8.41
C ARG A 50 6.87 3.86 -9.76
N PRO A 51 8.18 3.53 -9.85
CA PRO A 51 8.77 3.01 -11.10
C PRO A 51 8.13 1.72 -11.60
N THR A 52 7.49 0.96 -10.70
CA THR A 52 6.80 -0.30 -11.02
C THR A 52 5.51 -0.13 -11.80
N GLY A 53 4.98 1.10 -11.92
CA GLY A 53 3.70 1.38 -12.54
C GLY A 53 2.47 0.96 -11.72
N LEU A 54 2.65 0.30 -10.56
CA LEU A 54 1.54 -0.13 -9.71
C LEU A 54 0.79 1.06 -9.12
N LEU A 55 -0.51 1.08 -9.31
CA LEU A 55 -1.40 2.08 -8.75
C LEU A 55 -1.57 1.88 -7.23
N ASP A 56 -1.84 2.96 -6.51
CA ASP A 56 -2.35 2.86 -5.15
C ASP A 56 -3.72 2.15 -5.15
N PRO A 57 -4.07 1.40 -4.08
CA PRO A 57 -5.28 0.58 -4.06
C PRO A 57 -6.56 1.42 -4.15
N GLU A 58 -7.61 0.79 -4.62
CA GLU A 58 -8.97 1.35 -4.52
C GLU A 58 -9.44 1.30 -3.06
N ILE A 59 -10.11 2.36 -2.61
CA ILE A 59 -10.59 2.47 -1.25
C ILE A 59 -12.11 2.57 -1.26
N GLU A 60 -12.75 1.72 -0.46
CA GLU A 60 -14.19 1.76 -0.24
C GLU A 60 -14.49 1.92 1.26
N VAL A 61 -15.45 2.77 1.59
CA VAL A 61 -15.92 2.96 2.97
C VAL A 61 -17.26 2.25 3.11
N ARG A 62 -17.36 1.37 4.10
CA ARG A 62 -18.55 0.59 4.39
C ARG A 62 -18.99 0.77 5.86
N PRO A 63 -20.29 0.60 6.17
CA PRO A 63 -20.80 0.71 7.53
C PRO A 63 -20.24 -0.42 8.42
N THR A 64 -20.20 -0.17 9.74
CA THR A 64 -19.77 -1.19 10.71
C THR A 64 -20.81 -2.28 10.92
N SER A 65 -22.08 -2.00 10.65
CA SER A 65 -23.15 -2.99 10.76
C SER A 65 -22.95 -4.12 9.74
N GLY A 66 -22.82 -5.35 10.24
CA GLY A 66 -22.60 -6.53 9.39
C GLY A 66 -21.18 -6.66 8.82
N GLN A 67 -20.24 -5.85 9.26
CA GLN A 67 -18.86 -5.76 8.72
C GLN A 67 -18.13 -7.11 8.62
N VAL A 68 -18.33 -8.04 9.57
CA VAL A 68 -17.65 -9.35 9.56
C VAL A 68 -18.21 -10.27 8.47
N ALA A 69 -19.54 -10.27 8.28
CA ALA A 69 -20.18 -11.05 7.22
C ALA A 69 -19.87 -10.50 5.83
N ASP A 70 -19.84 -9.18 5.70
CA ASP A 70 -19.44 -8.49 4.48
C ASP A 70 -17.97 -8.80 4.14
N LEU A 71 -17.08 -8.67 5.12
CA LEU A 71 -15.66 -9.03 4.97
C LEU A 71 -15.48 -10.50 4.56
N LEU A 72 -16.24 -11.44 5.14
CA LEU A 72 -16.18 -12.86 4.78
C LEU A 72 -16.50 -13.06 3.29
N SER A 73 -17.48 -12.34 2.76
CA SER A 73 -17.84 -12.40 1.35
C SER A 73 -16.70 -11.94 0.44
N GLU A 74 -16.04 -10.84 0.80
CA GLU A 74 -14.87 -10.30 0.09
C GLU A 74 -13.66 -11.24 0.17
N ILE A 75 -13.39 -11.82 1.34
CA ILE A 75 -12.33 -12.80 1.54
C ILE A 75 -12.53 -14.01 0.61
N ASN A 76 -13.74 -14.53 0.52
CA ASN A 76 -14.04 -15.68 -0.34
C ASN A 76 -13.78 -15.37 -1.83
N ILE A 77 -14.01 -14.12 -2.27
CA ILE A 77 -13.67 -13.68 -3.63
C ILE A 77 -12.14 -13.72 -3.84
N ARG A 78 -11.37 -13.27 -2.84
CA ARG A 78 -9.89 -13.24 -2.90
C ARG A 78 -9.29 -14.63 -2.87
N ILE A 79 -9.79 -15.51 -2.00
CA ILE A 79 -9.35 -16.91 -1.92
C ILE A 79 -9.51 -17.62 -3.27
N LYS A 80 -10.64 -17.42 -3.96
CA LYS A 80 -10.87 -18.00 -5.31
C LYS A 80 -9.84 -17.54 -6.35
N LYS A 81 -9.24 -16.36 -6.15
CA LYS A 81 -8.18 -15.80 -7.00
C LYS A 81 -6.77 -16.19 -6.54
N GLY A 82 -6.64 -16.92 -5.44
CA GLY A 82 -5.34 -17.23 -4.84
C GLY A 82 -4.70 -16.05 -4.10
N GLU A 83 -5.45 -14.99 -3.84
CA GLU A 83 -5.00 -13.76 -3.18
C GLU A 83 -5.18 -13.85 -1.66
N ARG A 84 -4.51 -12.98 -0.92
CA ARG A 84 -4.49 -12.95 0.55
C ARG A 84 -5.11 -11.67 1.10
N THR A 85 -5.56 -11.74 2.36
CA THR A 85 -6.21 -10.61 3.04
C THR A 85 -5.51 -10.28 4.36
N LEU A 86 -5.37 -8.98 4.63
CA LEU A 86 -4.99 -8.46 5.94
C LEU A 86 -6.17 -7.72 6.57
N VAL A 87 -6.44 -7.99 7.84
CA VAL A 87 -7.49 -7.33 8.61
C VAL A 87 -6.88 -6.64 9.81
N THR A 88 -7.12 -5.34 9.96
CA THR A 88 -6.64 -4.59 11.12
C THR A 88 -7.78 -4.22 12.06
N VAL A 89 -7.61 -4.55 13.32
CA VAL A 89 -8.55 -4.29 14.41
C VAL A 89 -7.89 -3.48 15.52
N LEU A 90 -8.64 -3.06 16.54
CA LEU A 90 -8.14 -2.22 17.63
C LEU A 90 -7.73 -2.99 18.89
N THR A 91 -8.23 -4.22 19.09
CA THR A 91 -7.96 -5.01 20.31
C THR A 91 -7.55 -6.43 19.98
N ILE A 92 -6.71 -7.04 20.86
CA ILE A 92 -6.26 -8.42 20.72
C ILE A 92 -7.47 -9.35 20.75
N LYS A 93 -8.34 -9.19 21.73
CA LYS A 93 -9.54 -10.01 21.88
C LYS A 93 -10.40 -10.02 20.60
N PHE A 94 -10.60 -8.87 19.99
CA PHE A 94 -11.38 -8.78 18.75
C PHE A 94 -10.65 -9.42 17.56
N ALA A 95 -9.30 -9.37 17.54
CA ALA A 95 -8.52 -10.08 16.52
C ALA A 95 -8.71 -11.61 16.62
N GLU A 96 -8.68 -12.13 17.84
CA GLU A 96 -8.92 -13.56 18.13
C GLU A 96 -10.34 -13.98 17.75
N GLU A 97 -11.36 -13.22 18.19
CA GLU A 97 -12.78 -13.48 17.90
C GLU A 97 -13.06 -13.49 16.38
N VAL A 98 -12.50 -12.52 15.63
CA VAL A 98 -12.66 -12.47 14.17
C VAL A 98 -11.95 -13.64 13.50
N ALA A 99 -10.72 -13.97 13.92
CA ALA A 99 -9.99 -15.10 13.35
C ALA A 99 -10.70 -16.44 13.63
N GLU A 100 -11.22 -16.64 14.83
CA GLU A 100 -11.99 -17.82 15.20
C GLU A 100 -13.29 -17.92 14.38
N TYR A 101 -14.03 -16.82 14.25
CA TYR A 101 -15.22 -16.77 13.41
C TYR A 101 -14.92 -17.16 11.96
N LEU A 102 -13.88 -16.58 11.36
CA LEU A 102 -13.47 -16.89 9.99
C LEU A 102 -13.09 -18.37 9.83
N ASN A 103 -12.37 -18.94 10.80
CA ASN A 103 -12.02 -20.37 10.80
C ASN A 103 -13.27 -21.27 10.89
N THR A 104 -14.26 -20.90 11.72
CA THR A 104 -15.55 -21.61 11.80
C THR A 104 -16.30 -21.60 10.46
N MET A 105 -16.12 -20.53 9.68
CA MET A 105 -16.69 -20.38 8.33
C MET A 105 -15.83 -21.03 7.23
N GLY A 106 -14.77 -21.74 7.58
CA GLY A 106 -13.91 -22.49 6.66
C GLY A 106 -12.80 -21.69 5.99
N VAL A 107 -12.55 -20.44 6.44
CA VAL A 107 -11.42 -19.61 5.99
C VAL A 107 -10.22 -19.89 6.88
N LYS A 108 -9.04 -20.08 6.30
CA LYS A 108 -7.80 -20.29 7.06
C LYS A 108 -7.29 -18.95 7.59
N ALA A 109 -7.78 -18.52 8.74
CA ALA A 109 -7.43 -17.26 9.38
C ALA A 109 -6.50 -17.47 10.58
N HIS A 110 -5.55 -16.55 10.75
CA HIS A 110 -4.69 -16.51 11.94
C HIS A 110 -4.68 -15.08 12.51
N HIS A 111 -4.59 -14.95 13.83
CA HIS A 111 -4.42 -13.66 14.47
C HIS A 111 -2.93 -13.34 14.67
N LEU A 112 -2.60 -12.04 14.67
CA LEU A 112 -1.25 -11.55 14.86
C LEU A 112 -1.25 -10.31 15.76
N HIS A 113 -0.55 -10.39 16.91
CA HIS A 113 -0.45 -9.28 17.85
C HIS A 113 0.97 -9.17 18.46
N SER A 114 1.19 -8.20 19.34
CA SER A 114 2.51 -7.87 19.89
C SER A 114 3.09 -8.92 20.85
N GLU A 115 2.25 -9.82 21.38
CA GLU A 115 2.66 -10.85 22.35
C GLU A 115 3.12 -12.14 21.66
N ILE A 116 2.90 -12.28 20.36
CA ILE A 116 3.38 -13.41 19.57
C ILE A 116 4.89 -13.28 19.38
N ASP A 117 5.61 -14.39 19.63
CA ASP A 117 7.06 -14.44 19.46
C ASP A 117 7.50 -14.19 18.03
N THR A 118 8.72 -13.68 17.88
CA THR A 118 9.27 -13.30 16.56
C THR A 118 9.39 -14.50 15.61
N ILE A 119 9.68 -15.68 16.14
CA ILE A 119 9.80 -16.90 15.33
C ILE A 119 8.42 -17.31 14.81
N GLU A 120 7.44 -17.45 15.71
CA GLU A 120 6.06 -17.78 15.36
C GLU A 120 5.46 -16.77 14.38
N ARG A 121 5.73 -15.48 14.59
CA ARG A 121 5.34 -14.41 13.67
C ARG A 121 5.87 -14.64 12.26
N THR A 122 7.14 -15.02 12.14
CA THR A 122 7.77 -15.29 10.84
C THR A 122 7.13 -16.51 10.16
N GLU A 123 6.79 -17.54 10.93
CA GLU A 123 6.09 -18.73 10.44
C GLU A 123 4.69 -18.40 9.91
N ILE A 124 3.92 -17.59 10.65
CA ILE A 124 2.58 -17.12 10.23
C ILE A 124 2.66 -16.36 8.92
N ILE A 125 3.63 -15.45 8.80
CA ILE A 125 3.83 -14.66 7.58
C ILE A 125 4.22 -15.55 6.41
N ASN A 126 5.11 -16.50 6.59
CA ASN A 126 5.49 -17.46 5.57
C ASN A 126 4.31 -18.36 5.19
N ALA A 127 3.51 -18.78 6.14
CA ALA A 127 2.29 -19.57 5.90
C ALA A 127 1.27 -18.78 5.04
N LEU A 128 1.14 -17.47 5.25
CA LEU A 128 0.32 -16.59 4.39
C LEU A 128 0.87 -16.56 2.96
N ARG A 129 2.18 -16.37 2.79
CA ARG A 129 2.83 -16.30 1.47
C ARG A 129 2.63 -17.57 0.65
N ILE A 130 2.85 -18.74 1.27
CA ILE A 130 2.72 -20.05 0.58
C ILE A 130 1.26 -20.53 0.47
N GLY A 131 0.30 -19.81 1.08
CA GLY A 131 -1.13 -20.12 0.97
C GLY A 131 -1.64 -21.16 1.97
N HIS A 132 -0.92 -21.43 3.03
CA HIS A 132 -1.43 -22.21 4.13
C HIS A 132 -2.40 -21.43 5.01
N ILE A 133 -2.28 -20.10 5.00
CA ILE A 133 -3.18 -19.13 5.64
C ILE A 133 -3.70 -18.20 4.55
N ASP A 134 -4.98 -17.86 4.61
CA ASP A 134 -5.64 -16.96 3.66
C ASP A 134 -5.77 -15.54 4.22
N VAL A 135 -5.91 -15.43 5.55
CA VAL A 135 -6.18 -14.16 6.24
C VAL A 135 -5.33 -14.01 7.49
N ILE A 136 -4.72 -12.86 7.67
CA ILE A 136 -4.14 -12.45 8.95
C ILE A 136 -5.01 -11.32 9.53
N VAL A 137 -5.46 -11.51 10.76
CA VAL A 137 -6.17 -10.51 11.56
C VAL A 137 -5.25 -9.99 12.65
N GLY A 138 -5.05 -8.69 12.77
CA GLY A 138 -4.13 -8.21 13.80
C GLY A 138 -4.23 -6.75 14.15
N ILE A 139 -3.52 -6.39 15.23
CA ILE A 139 -3.35 -5.02 15.66
C ILE A 139 -2.01 -4.54 15.14
N ASN A 140 -2.00 -3.33 14.57
CA ASN A 140 -0.77 -2.67 14.16
C ASN A 140 0.20 -3.58 13.35
N LEU A 141 -0.32 -4.22 12.31
CA LEU A 141 0.45 -5.07 11.38
C LEU A 141 1.59 -4.31 10.67
N LEU A 142 1.79 -3.02 11.05
CA LEU A 142 2.73 -2.08 10.43
C LEU A 142 4.17 -2.21 10.94
N ARG A 143 4.39 -2.91 12.06
CA ARG A 143 5.63 -2.78 12.85
C ARG A 143 6.89 -3.26 12.17
N GLU A 144 6.79 -4.06 11.11
CA GLU A 144 8.00 -4.58 10.45
C GLU A 144 7.71 -4.69 8.96
N GLY A 145 8.46 -3.97 8.16
CA GLY A 145 8.52 -3.94 6.71
C GLY A 145 7.99 -5.16 5.94
N LEU A 146 6.77 -5.61 6.25
CA LEU A 146 6.13 -6.74 5.61
C LEU A 146 5.87 -6.39 4.15
N ASP A 147 6.61 -7.01 3.29
CA ASP A 147 6.39 -6.97 1.86
C ASP A 147 5.60 -8.21 1.45
N LEU A 148 4.30 -8.03 1.23
CA LEU A 148 3.36 -9.10 0.92
C LEU A 148 2.62 -8.80 -0.39
N PRO A 149 3.25 -9.04 -1.55
CA PRO A 149 2.61 -8.81 -2.84
C PRO A 149 1.39 -9.70 -3.08
N GLU A 150 1.25 -10.78 -2.33
CA GLU A 150 0.11 -11.69 -2.37
C GLU A 150 -1.16 -11.07 -1.77
N VAL A 151 -1.01 -10.02 -0.96
CA VAL A 151 -2.13 -9.33 -0.31
C VAL A 151 -2.78 -8.37 -1.28
N SER A 152 -3.99 -8.69 -1.69
CA SER A 152 -4.83 -7.83 -2.53
C SER A 152 -5.90 -7.08 -1.74
N LEU A 153 -6.32 -7.60 -0.58
CA LEU A 153 -7.33 -6.97 0.25
C LEU A 153 -6.78 -6.57 1.62
N VAL A 154 -7.02 -5.32 1.99
CA VAL A 154 -6.78 -4.82 3.33
C VAL A 154 -8.08 -4.30 3.90
N ALA A 155 -8.53 -4.86 5.03
CA ALA A 155 -9.71 -4.41 5.75
C ALA A 155 -9.30 -3.71 7.06
N ILE A 156 -9.89 -2.56 7.32
CA ILE A 156 -9.64 -1.74 8.51
C ILE A 156 -10.95 -1.57 9.26
N PHE A 157 -11.09 -2.25 10.39
CA PHE A 157 -12.24 -2.12 11.25
C PHE A 157 -12.12 -0.88 12.14
N ASP A 158 -13.27 -0.29 12.50
CA ASP A 158 -13.34 0.94 13.30
C ASP A 158 -12.42 2.04 12.74
N ALA A 159 -12.44 2.25 11.42
CA ALA A 159 -11.55 3.18 10.73
C ALA A 159 -11.82 4.65 11.13
N ASP A 160 -13.05 4.95 11.54
CA ASP A 160 -13.50 6.27 11.96
C ASP A 160 -13.15 6.60 13.42
N ARG A 161 -12.76 5.61 14.24
CA ARG A 161 -12.36 5.86 15.62
C ARG A 161 -11.06 6.64 15.69
N GLN A 162 -11.08 7.69 16.51
CA GLN A 162 -9.89 8.50 16.74
C GLN A 162 -8.92 7.77 17.68
N GLY A 163 -7.63 7.78 17.33
CA GLY A 163 -6.60 7.18 18.16
C GLY A 163 -5.28 6.97 17.41
N PHE A 164 -4.26 6.52 18.14
CA PHE A 164 -2.91 6.31 17.61
C PHE A 164 -2.89 5.33 16.39
N LEU A 165 -3.73 4.31 16.40
CA LEU A 165 -3.82 3.32 15.31
C LEU A 165 -4.70 3.76 14.14
N ARG A 166 -5.41 4.86 14.26
CA ARG A 166 -6.36 5.37 13.25
C ARG A 166 -6.11 6.85 12.92
N ASN A 167 -4.88 7.33 13.12
CA ASN A 167 -4.45 8.60 12.58
C ASN A 167 -4.15 8.48 11.07
N GLU A 168 -4.06 9.60 10.38
CA GLU A 168 -3.80 9.66 8.94
C GLU A 168 -2.58 8.82 8.53
N ARG A 169 -1.47 8.97 9.24
CA ARG A 169 -0.23 8.24 8.92
C ARG A 169 -0.38 6.73 9.06
N SER A 170 -1.04 6.27 10.12
CA SER A 170 -1.30 4.84 10.35
C SER A 170 -2.23 4.27 9.28
N LEU A 171 -3.28 5.01 8.91
CA LEU A 171 -4.18 4.61 7.83
C LEU A 171 -3.44 4.52 6.50
N LEU A 172 -2.67 5.53 6.12
CA LEU A 172 -1.87 5.51 4.88
C LEU A 172 -0.87 4.35 4.82
N GLN A 173 -0.21 4.03 5.94
CA GLN A 173 0.70 2.89 6.02
C GLN A 173 -0.03 1.56 5.85
N THR A 174 -1.21 1.43 6.43
CA THR A 174 -2.03 0.21 6.32
C THR A 174 -2.59 0.07 4.90
N ILE A 175 -3.15 1.12 4.33
CA ILE A 175 -3.62 1.20 2.94
C ILE A 175 -2.50 0.80 1.97
N GLY A 176 -1.29 1.29 2.21
CA GLY A 176 -0.11 1.01 1.40
C GLY A 176 0.30 -0.47 1.35
N ARG A 177 -0.23 -1.34 2.23
CA ARG A 177 0.02 -2.78 2.17
C ARG A 177 -0.61 -3.45 0.96
N ALA A 178 -1.77 -2.98 0.51
CA ALA A 178 -2.42 -3.46 -0.70
C ALA A 178 -1.81 -2.87 -1.99
N ALA A 179 -0.97 -1.84 -1.90
CA ALA A 179 -0.44 -1.12 -3.05
C ALA A 179 0.63 -1.89 -3.86
N ARG A 180 1.01 -3.09 -3.44
CA ARG A 180 1.95 -3.97 -4.14
C ARG A 180 1.28 -5.05 -4.98
N ASN A 181 -0.04 -5.14 -4.88
CA ASN A 181 -0.85 -6.03 -5.69
C ASN A 181 -1.61 -5.23 -6.74
N ILE A 182 -1.65 -5.72 -7.97
CA ILE A 182 -2.37 -5.06 -9.08
C ILE A 182 -3.88 -4.96 -8.80
N ASN A 183 -4.42 -5.92 -8.03
CA ASN A 183 -5.82 -5.97 -7.60
C ASN A 183 -6.00 -5.35 -6.20
N GLY A 184 -5.09 -4.46 -5.80
CA GLY A 184 -5.10 -3.86 -4.47
C GLY A 184 -6.40 -3.15 -4.16
N HIS A 185 -7.07 -3.56 -3.08
CA HIS A 185 -8.34 -3.01 -2.60
C HIS A 185 -8.31 -2.83 -1.09
N VAL A 186 -8.94 -1.76 -0.61
CA VAL A 186 -8.99 -1.44 0.82
C VAL A 186 -10.43 -1.18 1.23
N LEU A 187 -10.87 -1.87 2.28
CA LEU A 187 -12.16 -1.64 2.93
C LEU A 187 -11.94 -0.91 4.25
N LEU A 188 -12.56 0.25 4.39
CA LEU A 188 -12.61 1.01 5.64
C LEU A 188 -13.99 0.86 6.24
N TYR A 189 -14.10 0.13 7.35
CA TYR A 189 -15.36 0.02 8.07
C TYR A 189 -15.47 1.14 9.10
N GLY A 190 -16.48 1.98 8.93
CA GLY A 190 -16.75 3.12 9.80
C GLY A 190 -18.11 3.72 9.50
N ASP A 191 -18.78 4.20 10.54
CA ASP A 191 -20.13 4.80 10.43
C ASP A 191 -20.06 6.31 10.20
N SER A 192 -18.86 6.90 10.36
CA SER A 192 -18.61 8.32 10.14
C SER A 192 -17.30 8.54 9.38
N MET A 193 -17.20 9.66 8.66
CA MET A 193 -15.99 10.05 7.95
C MET A 193 -15.10 10.92 8.86
N SER A 194 -14.15 10.29 9.56
CA SER A 194 -13.20 11.03 10.39
C SER A 194 -12.25 11.93 9.55
N PRO A 195 -11.70 13.00 10.12
CA PRO A 195 -10.69 13.82 9.42
C PRO A 195 -9.49 13.01 8.93
N ALA A 196 -9.03 12.04 9.72
CA ALA A 196 -7.91 11.18 9.38
C ALA A 196 -8.24 10.27 8.18
N MET A 197 -9.45 9.67 8.14
CA MET A 197 -9.91 8.89 6.99
C MET A 197 -9.98 9.75 5.73
N ARG A 198 -10.58 10.94 5.83
CA ARG A 198 -10.71 11.86 4.69
C ARG A 198 -9.34 12.22 4.11
N ALA A 199 -8.38 12.59 4.96
CA ALA A 199 -7.02 12.92 4.55
C ALA A 199 -6.31 11.73 3.90
N ALA A 200 -6.41 10.54 4.49
CA ALA A 200 -5.78 9.33 3.96
C ALA A 200 -6.38 8.91 2.61
N ILE A 201 -7.70 8.95 2.46
CA ILE A 201 -8.40 8.64 1.21
C ILE A 201 -7.98 9.65 0.12
N GLN A 202 -8.07 10.95 0.43
CA GLN A 202 -7.72 12.01 -0.52
C GLN A 202 -6.28 11.86 -1.03
N GLN A 203 -5.33 11.66 -0.12
CA GLN A 203 -3.92 11.50 -0.49
C GLN A 203 -3.67 10.24 -1.33
N THR A 204 -4.39 9.15 -1.05
CA THR A 204 -4.29 7.91 -1.83
C THR A 204 -4.85 8.08 -3.23
N LEU A 205 -6.01 8.75 -3.37
CA LEU A 205 -6.62 9.07 -4.66
C LEU A 205 -5.71 9.95 -5.52
N GLU A 206 -5.16 11.02 -4.95
CA GLU A 206 -4.24 11.91 -5.66
C GLU A 206 -3.00 11.17 -6.17
N ARG A 207 -2.43 10.27 -5.37
CA ARG A 207 -1.29 9.45 -5.79
C ARG A 207 -1.68 8.47 -6.91
N ARG A 208 -2.86 7.86 -6.80
CA ARG A 208 -3.38 6.95 -7.83
C ARG A 208 -3.57 7.67 -9.16
N GLU A 209 -4.19 8.84 -9.16
CA GLU A 209 -4.40 9.65 -10.36
C GLU A 209 -3.07 10.07 -11.02
N ARG A 210 -2.11 10.54 -10.23
CA ARG A 210 -0.78 10.91 -10.73
C ARG A 210 -0.04 9.72 -11.33
N GLN A 211 -0.08 8.57 -10.65
CA GLN A 211 0.53 7.34 -11.17
C GLN A 211 -0.15 6.88 -12.46
N GLN A 212 -1.46 6.97 -12.54
CA GLN A 212 -2.21 6.60 -13.73
C GLN A 212 -1.86 7.52 -14.92
N ALA A 213 -1.80 8.83 -14.69
CA ALA A 213 -1.37 9.79 -15.70
C ALA A 213 0.05 9.51 -16.21
N TYR A 214 0.98 9.20 -15.29
CA TYR A 214 2.35 8.83 -15.64
C TYR A 214 2.41 7.53 -16.46
N ASN A 215 1.66 6.50 -16.08
CA ASN A 215 1.60 5.24 -16.81
C ASN A 215 1.07 5.45 -18.25
N CYS A 216 0.04 6.31 -18.42
CA CYS A 216 -0.49 6.65 -19.74
C CYS A 216 0.57 7.33 -20.62
N LEU A 217 1.35 8.25 -20.06
CA LEU A 217 2.42 8.94 -20.80
C LEU A 217 3.50 7.97 -21.29
N LEU A 218 3.94 7.04 -20.43
CA LEU A 218 4.91 6.02 -20.81
C LEU A 218 4.38 5.12 -21.95
N TYR A 219 3.12 4.70 -21.86
CA TYR A 219 2.51 3.81 -22.84
C TYR A 219 2.36 4.50 -24.22
N THR A 220 2.09 5.81 -24.24
CA THR A 220 1.99 6.57 -25.51
C THR A 220 3.35 6.84 -26.14
N SER A 221 4.43 6.98 -25.35
CA SER A 221 5.78 7.15 -25.90
C SER A 221 6.31 5.83 -26.52
N ASP A 222 6.11 4.70 -25.84
CA ASP A 222 6.54 3.40 -26.35
C ASP A 222 5.76 2.99 -27.61
N ALA A 223 4.47 3.34 -27.71
CA ALA A 223 3.65 3.06 -28.88
C ALA A 223 4.01 3.93 -30.11
N ALA A 224 4.58 5.11 -29.87
CA ALA A 224 5.03 6.00 -30.96
C ALA A 224 6.38 5.55 -31.56
N ASP A 225 7.17 4.78 -30.82
CA ASP A 225 8.47 4.25 -31.24
C ASP A 225 8.38 2.85 -31.91
N ASP A 226 7.19 2.24 -31.97
CA ASP A 226 6.98 0.98 -32.66
C ASP A 226 6.78 1.19 -34.17
N PRO A 227 7.77 0.83 -35.02
CA PRO A 227 7.70 1.03 -36.47
C PRO A 227 6.70 0.11 -37.19
N THR A 228 5.94 -0.71 -36.44
CA THR A 228 4.96 -1.66 -36.96
C THR A 228 3.50 -1.21 -36.81
N CYS A 229 3.25 0.00 -36.28
CA CYS A 229 1.92 0.61 -36.26
C CYS A 229 1.63 1.47 -37.50
#